data_498b12c806556d9e14fd3c4105e46c57
#
_entry.id   498b12c806556d9e14fd3c4105e46c57
#
_cell.length_a   1.000
_cell.length_b   1.000
_cell.length_c   1.000
_cell.angle_alpha   90.00
_cell.angle_beta   90.00
_cell.angle_gamma   90.00
#
_symmetry.space_group_name_H-M   'P 1'
#
loop_
_entity.id
_entity.type
_entity.pdbx_description
1 polymer ?
#
loop_
_entity_poly.entity_id
_entity_poly.type
_entity_poly.pdbx_seq_one_letter_code
_entity_poly.pdbx_strand_id
1 'polypeptide(L)'
;MTRTSQPVEKKPRQNGQVHTAFPLATKRQYGYNPDQVEKFLDHARATYEGAASTGVVMTSEDVRRMSFAVKRGGYSARYVDAAMDRLEEVFFERERRVRMRADGEDAWWDETRALLSEVRARLQRPRGKRFRRRGIFATGYRRSQVDAFLDRVSEMFENRELGLAPSEVRDVVFHSQWRGYDEEQVEALLDGVVELILSTR
;
A
#
# COMPACT_ATOMS: atom_id res chain seq x y z
N MET A 1 -45.54 -6.31 61.32
CA MET A 1 -44.34 -5.73 60.65
C MET A 1 -44.03 -6.55 59.42
N THR A 2 -44.61 -6.15 58.33
CA THR A 2 -44.53 -6.88 57.06
C THR A 2 -43.46 -6.22 56.17
N ARG A 3 -42.35 -6.93 55.87
CA ARG A 3 -41.27 -6.44 55.06
C ARG A 3 -41.61 -6.73 53.59
N THR A 4 -41.94 -5.68 52.83
CA THR A 4 -42.17 -5.74 51.41
C THR A 4 -40.83 -5.75 50.72
N SER A 5 -40.48 -6.87 50.03
CA SER A 5 -39.33 -7.00 49.18
C SER A 5 -39.64 -6.40 47.80
N GLN A 6 -38.92 -5.35 47.41
CA GLN A 6 -38.99 -4.81 46.04
C GLN A 6 -38.22 -5.71 45.06
N PRO A 7 -38.75 -5.91 43.85
CA PRO A 7 -38.03 -6.65 42.83
C PRO A 7 -36.87 -5.80 42.24
N VAL A 8 -35.70 -6.38 42.17
CA VAL A 8 -34.53 -5.81 41.51
C VAL A 8 -34.76 -5.79 40.00
N GLU A 9 -34.97 -4.62 39.48
CA GLU A 9 -35.11 -4.37 38.04
C GLU A 9 -33.75 -4.62 37.35
N LYS A 10 -33.68 -5.74 36.60
CA LYS A 10 -32.52 -6.03 35.73
C LYS A 10 -32.49 -5.03 34.58
N LYS A 11 -31.54 -4.08 34.60
CA LYS A 11 -31.23 -3.24 33.45
C LYS A 11 -31.00 -4.10 32.22
N PRO A 12 -31.63 -3.78 31.07
CA PRO A 12 -31.35 -4.47 29.82
C PRO A 12 -29.89 -4.27 29.45
N ARG A 13 -29.18 -5.37 29.15
CA ARG A 13 -27.85 -5.33 28.54
C ARG A 13 -28.02 -4.66 27.18
N GLN A 14 -27.56 -3.43 27.06
CA GLN A 14 -27.38 -2.78 25.78
C GLN A 14 -26.38 -3.65 25.00
N ASN A 15 -26.89 -4.37 24.01
CA ASN A 15 -26.08 -4.99 22.96
C ASN A 15 -25.48 -3.83 22.20
N GLY A 16 -24.31 -3.33 22.61
CA GLY A 16 -23.52 -2.39 21.87
C GLY A 16 -23.13 -3.08 20.57
N GLN A 17 -23.80 -2.74 19.48
CA GLN A 17 -23.27 -3.00 18.17
C GLN A 17 -21.94 -2.24 18.13
N VAL A 18 -20.86 -2.99 18.28
CA VAL A 18 -19.51 -2.49 18.02
C VAL A 18 -19.50 -2.21 16.52
N HIS A 19 -19.66 -0.94 16.15
CA HIS A 19 -19.47 -0.49 14.77
C HIS A 19 -17.98 -0.68 14.46
N THR A 20 -17.64 -1.84 13.92
CA THR A 20 -16.30 -2.13 13.42
C THR A 20 -16.12 -1.40 12.10
N ALA A 21 -14.98 -0.74 11.92
CA ALA A 21 -14.66 0.02 10.69
C ALA A 21 -14.66 -0.90 9.45
N PHE A 22 -14.30 -2.18 9.63
CA PHE A 22 -14.27 -3.18 8.56
C PHE A 22 -14.95 -4.49 8.97
N PRO A 23 -15.41 -5.30 7.99
CA PRO A 23 -15.85 -6.65 8.25
C PRO A 23 -14.76 -7.49 8.90
N LEU A 24 -15.16 -8.28 9.91
CA LEU A 24 -14.25 -9.22 10.55
C LEU A 24 -14.06 -10.48 9.70
N ALA A 25 -12.86 -11.03 9.72
CA ALA A 25 -12.60 -12.38 9.23
C ALA A 25 -13.36 -13.39 10.13
N THR A 26 -13.63 -14.58 9.59
CA THR A 26 -14.29 -15.63 10.41
C THR A 26 -13.39 -16.01 11.59
N LYS A 27 -13.98 -16.51 12.68
CA LYS A 27 -13.24 -16.90 13.91
C LYS A 27 -12.08 -17.87 13.67
N ARG A 28 -12.09 -18.60 12.55
CA ARG A 28 -11.02 -19.55 12.18
C ARG A 28 -9.98 -18.97 11.23
N GLN A 29 -10.26 -17.82 10.61
CA GLN A 29 -9.37 -17.13 9.69
C GLN A 29 -8.58 -16.04 10.41
N TYR A 30 -7.40 -15.76 9.88
CA TYR A 30 -6.60 -14.60 10.29
C TYR A 30 -7.02 -13.37 9.50
N GLY A 31 -6.98 -12.24 10.15
CA GLY A 31 -7.15 -10.92 9.57
C GLY A 31 -6.22 -9.93 10.27
N TYR A 32 -6.25 -8.68 9.92
CA TYR A 32 -5.43 -7.65 10.56
C TYR A 32 -5.94 -7.28 11.95
N ASN A 33 -5.02 -6.92 12.83
CA ASN A 33 -5.35 -6.47 14.18
C ASN A 33 -6.18 -5.17 14.13
N PRO A 34 -7.46 -5.18 14.59
CA PRO A 34 -8.33 -4.02 14.52
C PRO A 34 -7.76 -2.77 15.21
N ASP A 35 -7.15 -2.94 16.39
CA ASP A 35 -6.62 -1.83 17.18
C ASP A 35 -5.50 -1.09 16.43
N GLN A 36 -4.66 -1.84 15.68
CA GLN A 36 -3.59 -1.25 14.88
C GLN A 36 -4.14 -0.53 13.65
N VAL A 37 -5.09 -1.15 12.97
CA VAL A 37 -5.74 -0.55 11.77
C VAL A 37 -6.46 0.73 12.15
N GLU A 38 -7.29 0.71 13.20
CA GLU A 38 -8.03 1.88 13.65
C GLU A 38 -7.10 3.03 14.06
N LYS A 39 -6.09 2.72 14.89
CA LYS A 39 -5.10 3.72 15.29
C LYS A 39 -4.37 4.36 14.11
N PHE A 40 -4.04 3.58 13.10
CA PHE A 40 -3.38 4.08 11.91
C PHE A 40 -4.33 5.00 11.10
N LEU A 41 -5.58 4.58 10.90
CA LEU A 41 -6.58 5.37 10.18
C LEU A 41 -6.94 6.67 10.88
N ASP A 42 -7.00 6.66 12.22
CA ASP A 42 -7.23 7.88 13.01
C ASP A 42 -6.05 8.85 12.85
N HIS A 43 -4.82 8.34 12.86
CA HIS A 43 -3.63 9.16 12.61
C HIS A 43 -3.61 9.73 11.19
N ALA A 44 -3.94 8.91 10.18
CA ALA A 44 -4.05 9.34 8.80
C ALA A 44 -5.11 10.44 8.63
N ARG A 45 -6.28 10.27 9.25
CA ARG A 45 -7.35 11.28 9.25
C ARG A 45 -6.87 12.59 9.87
N ALA A 46 -6.29 12.54 11.08
CA ALA A 46 -5.77 13.72 11.77
C ALA A 46 -4.72 14.46 10.93
N THR A 47 -3.83 13.72 10.24
CA THR A 47 -2.84 14.29 9.34
C THR A 47 -3.50 14.95 8.12
N TYR A 48 -4.48 14.30 7.53
CA TYR A 48 -5.19 14.83 6.36
C TYR A 48 -5.97 16.11 6.68
N GLU A 49 -6.63 16.16 7.83
CA GLU A 49 -7.40 17.30 8.33
C GLU A 49 -6.51 18.44 8.86
N GLY A 50 -5.19 18.24 8.91
CA GLY A 50 -4.24 19.24 9.46
C GLY A 50 -4.27 19.35 10.99
N ALA A 51 -4.92 18.42 11.68
CA ALA A 51 -5.05 18.38 13.13
C ALA A 51 -3.88 17.64 13.84
N ALA A 52 -2.93 17.09 13.07
CA ALA A 52 -1.78 16.38 13.63
C ALA A 52 -0.82 17.37 14.31
N SER A 53 -0.82 17.37 15.61
CA SER A 53 -0.03 18.27 16.47
C SER A 53 1.48 17.94 16.52
N THR A 54 1.94 16.89 15.86
CA THR A 54 3.31 16.36 15.99
C THR A 54 4.27 16.77 14.87
N GLY A 55 3.87 17.61 13.94
CA GLY A 55 4.76 18.10 12.87
C GLY A 55 5.22 17.07 11.82
N VAL A 56 4.99 15.78 12.06
CA VAL A 56 5.29 14.71 11.08
C VAL A 56 4.08 14.56 10.17
N VAL A 57 4.25 14.95 8.93
CA VAL A 57 3.21 14.80 7.89
C VAL A 57 3.32 13.39 7.34
N MET A 58 2.26 12.58 7.48
CA MET A 58 2.16 11.26 6.84
C MET A 58 2.18 11.43 5.32
N THR A 59 2.95 10.59 4.65
CA THR A 59 3.10 10.56 3.20
C THR A 59 2.38 9.35 2.59
N SER A 60 2.20 9.36 1.28
CA SER A 60 1.70 8.20 0.52
C SER A 60 2.64 6.99 0.69
N GLU A 61 3.95 7.23 0.81
CA GLU A 61 4.96 6.20 1.08
C GLU A 61 4.80 5.58 2.47
N ASP A 62 4.48 6.38 3.50
CA ASP A 62 4.20 5.87 4.84
C ASP A 62 2.98 4.95 4.86
N VAL A 63 1.94 5.31 4.10
CA VAL A 63 0.74 4.47 3.92
C VAL A 63 1.12 3.16 3.23
N ARG A 64 1.88 3.21 2.15
CA ARG A 64 2.34 2.05 1.37
C ARG A 64 3.16 1.07 2.18
N ARG A 65 4.06 1.57 3.03
CA ARG A 65 4.96 0.75 3.86
C ARG A 65 4.31 0.20 5.13
N MET A 66 3.07 0.63 5.42
CA MET A 66 2.40 0.19 6.63
C MET A 66 2.04 -1.29 6.57
N SER A 67 2.36 -2.01 7.62
CA SER A 67 1.98 -3.41 7.80
C SER A 67 1.31 -3.61 9.16
N PHE A 68 0.33 -4.50 9.22
CA PHE A 68 -0.42 -4.80 10.43
C PHE A 68 -0.17 -6.23 10.89
N ALA A 69 -0.05 -6.41 12.19
CA ALA A 69 0.00 -7.75 12.77
C ALA A 69 -1.30 -8.51 12.50
N VAL A 70 -1.18 -9.81 12.26
CA VAL A 70 -2.34 -10.67 12.03
C VAL A 70 -2.91 -11.21 13.35
N LYS A 71 -4.26 -11.31 13.41
CA LYS A 71 -5.01 -11.79 14.57
C LYS A 71 -6.15 -12.70 14.10
N ARG A 72 -6.44 -13.76 14.84
CA ARG A 72 -7.63 -14.60 14.54
C ARG A 72 -8.92 -13.80 14.71
N GLY A 73 -9.79 -13.84 13.69
CA GLY A 73 -11.00 -13.05 13.69
C GLY A 73 -10.76 -11.53 13.65
N GLY A 74 -9.57 -11.09 13.21
CA GLY A 74 -9.28 -9.69 12.96
C GLY A 74 -10.04 -9.13 11.75
N TYR A 75 -9.75 -7.90 11.33
CA TYR A 75 -10.34 -7.32 10.13
C TYR A 75 -9.96 -8.10 8.88
N SER A 76 -10.92 -8.32 8.00
CA SER A 76 -10.68 -8.99 6.72
C SER A 76 -9.67 -8.21 5.90
N ALA A 77 -8.52 -8.83 5.57
CA ALA A 77 -7.42 -8.20 4.85
C ALA A 77 -7.90 -7.51 3.57
N ARG A 78 -8.71 -8.19 2.77
CA ARG A 78 -9.26 -7.66 1.52
C ARG A 78 -9.85 -6.25 1.66
N TYR A 79 -10.57 -5.97 2.74
CA TYR A 79 -11.22 -4.66 2.92
C TYR A 79 -10.27 -3.62 3.46
N VAL A 80 -9.34 -4.04 4.32
CA VAL A 80 -8.30 -3.14 4.84
C VAL A 80 -7.34 -2.76 3.71
N ASP A 81 -6.88 -3.73 2.91
CA ASP A 81 -5.96 -3.49 1.79
C ASP A 81 -6.59 -2.53 0.78
N ALA A 82 -7.86 -2.74 0.40
CA ALA A 82 -8.58 -1.83 -0.49
C ALA A 82 -8.75 -0.42 0.08
N ALA A 83 -8.84 -0.27 1.41
CA ALA A 83 -8.89 1.03 2.06
C ALA A 83 -7.51 1.68 2.11
N MET A 84 -6.44 0.90 2.32
CA MET A 84 -5.06 1.37 2.29
C MET A 84 -4.67 1.86 0.90
N ASP A 85 -5.04 1.13 -0.18
CA ASP A 85 -4.83 1.57 -1.56
C ASP A 85 -5.46 2.94 -1.84
N ARG A 86 -6.73 3.11 -1.42
CA ARG A 86 -7.42 4.40 -1.56
C ARG A 86 -6.78 5.51 -0.73
N LEU A 87 -6.36 5.18 0.47
CA LEU A 87 -5.70 6.15 1.36
C LEU A 87 -4.39 6.65 0.74
N GLU A 88 -3.60 5.74 0.17
CA GLU A 88 -2.37 6.10 -0.53
C GLU A 88 -2.66 7.02 -1.72
N GLU A 89 -3.65 6.70 -2.57
CA GLU A 89 -4.06 7.57 -3.69
C GLU A 89 -4.41 8.99 -3.21
N VAL A 90 -5.14 9.10 -2.11
CA VAL A 90 -5.53 10.41 -1.53
C VAL A 90 -4.33 11.20 -1.01
N PHE A 91 -3.39 10.52 -0.34
CA PHE A 91 -2.16 11.18 0.15
C PHE A 91 -1.25 11.58 -1.00
N PHE A 92 -1.07 10.72 -2.00
CA PHE A 92 -0.30 11.03 -3.21
C PHE A 92 -0.86 12.25 -3.95
N GLU A 93 -2.18 12.31 -4.14
CA GLU A 93 -2.83 13.47 -4.78
C GLU A 93 -2.67 14.76 -3.96
N ARG A 94 -2.65 14.66 -2.63
CA ARG A 94 -2.35 15.79 -1.76
C ARG A 94 -0.91 16.27 -1.93
N GLU A 95 0.05 15.34 -1.94
CA GLU A 95 1.48 15.63 -2.14
C GLU A 95 1.71 16.26 -3.50
N ARG A 96 1.11 15.71 -4.55
CA ARG A 96 1.14 16.26 -5.90
C ARG A 96 0.68 17.71 -5.91
N ARG A 97 -0.48 17.99 -5.31
CA ARG A 97 -1.01 19.37 -5.24
C ARG A 97 -0.10 20.32 -4.46
N VAL A 98 0.52 19.86 -3.38
CA VAL A 98 1.48 20.67 -2.61
C VAL A 98 2.72 20.97 -3.44
N ARG A 99 3.31 19.99 -4.09
CA ARG A 99 4.48 20.15 -4.99
C ARG A 99 4.16 21.09 -6.15
N MET A 100 3.06 20.88 -6.86
CA MET A 100 2.66 21.76 -7.97
C MET A 100 2.47 23.21 -7.53
N ARG A 101 2.03 23.47 -6.29
CA ARG A 101 1.92 24.83 -5.75
C ARG A 101 3.25 25.44 -5.37
N ALA A 102 4.20 24.63 -4.88
CA ALA A 102 5.49 25.09 -4.42
C ALA A 102 6.48 25.30 -5.59
N ASP A 103 6.57 24.32 -6.51
CA ASP A 103 7.61 24.23 -7.52
C ASP A 103 7.08 24.51 -8.94
N GLY A 104 5.75 24.58 -9.10
CA GLY A 104 5.08 24.73 -10.37
C GLY A 104 4.69 23.41 -11.03
N GLU A 105 3.70 23.47 -11.90
CA GLU A 105 3.18 22.30 -12.63
C GLU A 105 4.23 21.72 -13.60
N ASP A 106 4.98 22.58 -14.25
CA ASP A 106 6.01 22.18 -15.22
C ASP A 106 7.11 21.36 -14.55
N ALA A 107 7.55 21.75 -13.34
CA ALA A 107 8.55 21.01 -12.58
C ALA A 107 8.07 19.58 -12.23
N TRP A 108 6.83 19.44 -11.81
CA TRP A 108 6.21 18.13 -11.56
C TRP A 108 6.21 17.24 -12.81
N TRP A 109 5.81 17.80 -13.95
CA TRP A 109 5.78 17.02 -15.19
C TRP A 109 7.18 16.69 -15.72
N ASP A 110 8.19 17.55 -15.47
CA ASP A 110 9.57 17.27 -15.81
C ASP A 110 10.12 16.09 -14.98
N GLU A 111 9.87 16.08 -13.68
CA GLU A 111 10.23 14.97 -12.80
C GLU A 111 9.52 13.67 -13.22
N THR A 112 8.23 13.72 -13.49
CA THR A 112 7.45 12.56 -13.94
C THR A 112 7.97 12.03 -15.28
N ARG A 113 8.35 12.90 -16.23
CA ARG A 113 8.95 12.49 -17.50
C ARG A 113 10.33 11.89 -17.31
N ALA A 114 11.14 12.43 -16.41
CA ALA A 114 12.45 11.88 -16.07
C ALA A 114 12.31 10.46 -15.48
N LEU A 115 11.43 10.26 -14.53
CA LEU A 115 11.11 8.95 -13.95
C LEU A 115 10.63 7.96 -15.02
N LEU A 116 9.72 8.38 -15.90
CA LEU A 116 9.24 7.55 -17.01
C LEU A 116 10.38 7.14 -17.95
N SER A 117 11.31 8.06 -18.24
CA SER A 117 12.48 7.77 -19.06
C SER A 117 13.39 6.75 -18.41
N GLU A 118 13.63 6.87 -17.10
CA GLU A 118 14.44 5.91 -16.34
C GLU A 118 13.82 4.51 -16.32
N VAL A 119 12.53 4.43 -16.01
CA VAL A 119 11.77 3.16 -16.01
C VAL A 119 11.83 2.51 -17.39
N ARG A 120 11.55 3.27 -18.47
CA ARG A 120 11.62 2.76 -19.85
C ARG A 120 13.02 2.27 -20.22
N ALA A 121 14.04 3.01 -19.87
CA ALA A 121 15.43 2.60 -20.12
C ALA A 121 15.77 1.26 -19.43
N ARG A 122 15.19 1.01 -18.25
CA ARG A 122 15.35 -0.27 -17.54
C ARG A 122 14.57 -1.39 -18.20
N LEU A 123 13.33 -1.16 -18.59
CA LEU A 123 12.47 -2.13 -19.27
C LEU A 123 13.05 -2.59 -20.61
N GLN A 124 13.69 -1.69 -21.36
CA GLN A 124 14.31 -1.97 -22.65
C GLN A 124 15.58 -2.85 -22.56
N ARG A 125 16.16 -3.06 -21.37
CA ARG A 125 17.30 -3.95 -21.24
C ARG A 125 16.92 -5.40 -21.57
N PRO A 126 17.84 -6.18 -22.14
CA PRO A 126 17.59 -7.58 -22.44
C PRO A 126 17.21 -8.37 -21.17
N ARG A 127 16.28 -9.33 -21.32
CA ARG A 127 15.93 -10.27 -20.24
C ARG A 127 17.19 -10.91 -19.65
N GLY A 128 17.23 -11.10 -18.35
CA GLY A 128 18.39 -11.64 -17.62
C GLY A 128 19.49 -10.61 -17.35
N LYS A 129 19.38 -9.36 -17.86
CA LYS A 129 20.34 -8.26 -17.72
C LYS A 129 19.71 -6.94 -17.23
N ARG A 130 18.44 -6.94 -16.85
CA ARG A 130 17.71 -5.74 -16.40
C ARG A 130 18.29 -5.17 -15.11
N PHE A 131 18.70 -6.05 -14.20
CA PHE A 131 19.27 -5.66 -12.91
C PHE A 131 20.61 -6.35 -12.65
N ARG A 132 21.35 -5.84 -11.66
CA ARG A 132 22.53 -6.51 -11.13
C ARG A 132 22.14 -7.84 -10.52
N ARG A 133 22.99 -8.84 -10.68
CA ARG A 133 22.82 -10.13 -10.00
C ARG A 133 23.46 -10.08 -8.62
N ARG A 134 22.85 -10.73 -7.67
CA ARG A 134 23.47 -10.95 -6.35
C ARG A 134 24.74 -11.79 -6.49
N GLY A 135 25.65 -11.62 -5.54
CA GLY A 135 26.93 -12.33 -5.53
C GLY A 135 26.81 -13.86 -5.53
N ILE A 136 27.95 -14.53 -5.72
CA ILE A 136 28.01 -16.01 -5.86
C ILE A 136 27.57 -16.77 -4.61
N PHE A 137 27.44 -16.11 -3.46
CA PHE A 137 26.99 -16.72 -2.20
C PHE A 137 25.66 -16.14 -1.70
N ALA A 138 24.93 -15.44 -2.57
CA ALA A 138 23.68 -14.78 -2.19
C ALA A 138 22.52 -15.14 -3.12
N THR A 139 21.34 -15.15 -2.54
CA THR A 139 20.06 -15.24 -3.26
C THR A 139 19.53 -13.85 -3.58
N GLY A 140 18.67 -13.76 -4.55
CA GLY A 140 17.89 -12.59 -4.93
C GLY A 140 16.64 -13.03 -5.66
N TYR A 141 15.89 -12.14 -6.25
CA TYR A 141 14.67 -12.49 -6.98
C TYR A 141 14.91 -13.31 -8.23
N ARG A 142 14.01 -14.28 -8.49
CA ARG A 142 14.06 -15.14 -9.68
C ARG A 142 13.92 -14.30 -10.94
N ARG A 143 15.01 -14.25 -11.72
CA ARG A 143 15.13 -13.39 -12.90
C ARG A 143 14.02 -13.57 -13.91
N SER A 144 13.65 -14.83 -14.22
CA SER A 144 12.59 -15.11 -15.19
C SER A 144 11.21 -14.59 -14.75
N GLN A 145 10.92 -14.59 -13.43
CA GLN A 145 9.66 -14.05 -12.90
C GLN A 145 9.64 -12.52 -12.95
N VAL A 146 10.74 -11.89 -12.50
CA VAL A 146 10.88 -10.43 -12.59
C VAL A 146 10.80 -9.98 -14.04
N ASP A 147 11.55 -10.61 -14.95
CA ASP A 147 11.52 -10.25 -16.38
C ASP A 147 10.12 -10.41 -16.98
N ALA A 148 9.39 -11.49 -16.67
CA ALA A 148 8.03 -11.71 -17.17
C ALA A 148 7.05 -10.66 -16.64
N PHE A 149 7.17 -10.25 -15.37
CA PHE A 149 6.35 -9.20 -14.81
C PHE A 149 6.64 -7.85 -15.45
N LEU A 150 7.92 -7.52 -15.63
CA LEU A 150 8.33 -6.26 -16.26
C LEU A 150 7.96 -6.18 -17.76
N ASP A 151 7.80 -7.31 -18.46
CA ASP A 151 7.26 -7.29 -19.80
C ASP A 151 5.77 -6.89 -19.80
N ARG A 152 4.98 -7.37 -18.81
CA ARG A 152 3.59 -6.89 -18.63
C ARG A 152 3.55 -5.39 -18.33
N VAL A 153 4.47 -4.90 -17.50
CA VAL A 153 4.60 -3.45 -17.24
C VAL A 153 4.93 -2.69 -18.52
N SER A 154 5.83 -3.22 -19.37
CA SER A 154 6.17 -2.62 -20.66
C SER A 154 4.95 -2.56 -21.59
N GLU A 155 4.19 -3.65 -21.68
CA GLU A 155 2.96 -3.72 -22.48
C GLU A 155 1.91 -2.68 -21.99
N MET A 156 1.79 -2.49 -20.69
CA MET A 156 0.90 -1.45 -20.12
C MET A 156 1.30 -0.04 -20.58
N PHE A 157 2.60 0.28 -20.59
CA PHE A 157 3.06 1.60 -21.05
C PHE A 157 2.93 1.79 -22.57
N GLU A 158 2.92 0.73 -23.34
CA GLU A 158 2.73 0.75 -24.79
C GLU A 158 1.25 0.75 -25.18
N ASN A 159 0.44 -0.03 -24.44
CA ASN A 159 -0.99 -0.19 -24.70
C ASN A 159 -1.80 0.26 -23.45
N ARG A 160 -2.37 1.47 -23.52
CA ARG A 160 -3.13 2.09 -22.43
C ARG A 160 -4.38 1.32 -21.99
N GLU A 161 -4.85 0.34 -22.79
CA GLU A 161 -5.99 -0.51 -22.45
C GLU A 161 -5.63 -1.62 -21.44
N LEU A 162 -4.33 -1.94 -21.28
CA LEU A 162 -3.83 -2.95 -20.33
C LEU A 162 -3.37 -2.27 -19.03
N GLY A 163 -4.32 -1.68 -18.31
CA GLY A 163 -4.01 -1.03 -17.03
C GLY A 163 -3.64 -2.03 -15.93
N LEU A 164 -2.45 -1.91 -15.33
CA LEU A 164 -2.13 -2.53 -14.04
C LEU A 164 -2.61 -1.61 -12.90
N ALA A 165 -3.22 -2.20 -11.88
CA ALA A 165 -3.49 -1.45 -10.67
C ALA A 165 -2.20 -1.27 -9.85
N PRO A 166 -2.05 -0.16 -9.10
CA PRO A 166 -0.92 0.01 -8.19
C PRO A 166 -0.73 -1.17 -7.23
N SER A 167 -1.82 -1.72 -6.69
CA SER A 167 -1.82 -2.91 -5.84
C SER A 167 -1.25 -4.16 -6.54
N GLU A 168 -1.53 -4.37 -7.83
CA GLU A 168 -0.96 -5.52 -8.57
C GLU A 168 0.56 -5.41 -8.69
N VAL A 169 1.11 -4.20 -8.75
CA VAL A 169 2.55 -3.97 -8.80
C VAL A 169 3.18 -4.20 -7.42
N ARG A 170 2.51 -3.79 -6.34
CA ARG A 170 2.99 -3.92 -4.96
C ARG A 170 2.93 -5.35 -4.45
N ASP A 171 1.83 -6.05 -4.75
CA ASP A 171 1.56 -7.39 -4.20
C ASP A 171 2.27 -8.50 -4.98
N VAL A 172 3.05 -8.14 -6.01
CA VAL A 172 3.79 -9.13 -6.79
C VAL A 172 4.85 -9.82 -5.93
N VAL A 173 4.80 -11.14 -5.88
CA VAL A 173 5.74 -11.96 -5.12
C VAL A 173 6.67 -12.69 -6.05
N PHE A 174 7.97 -12.50 -5.85
CA PHE A 174 9.01 -13.23 -6.58
C PHE A 174 9.68 -14.27 -5.69
N HIS A 175 9.86 -15.48 -6.21
CA HIS A 175 10.60 -16.51 -5.50
C HIS A 175 12.09 -16.20 -5.48
N SER A 176 12.76 -16.67 -4.44
CA SER A 176 14.21 -16.56 -4.34
C SER A 176 14.92 -17.45 -5.37
N GLN A 177 16.04 -16.99 -5.89
CA GLN A 177 16.92 -17.70 -6.80
C GLN A 177 18.38 -17.41 -6.45
N TRP A 178 19.21 -18.44 -6.46
CA TRP A 178 20.66 -18.30 -6.36
C TRP A 178 21.20 -17.40 -7.50
N ARG A 179 21.99 -16.38 -7.14
CA ARG A 179 22.43 -15.35 -8.08
C ARG A 179 21.27 -14.69 -8.84
N GLY A 180 20.14 -14.54 -8.18
CA GLY A 180 18.98 -13.81 -8.65
C GLY A 180 19.27 -12.32 -8.85
N TYR A 181 18.26 -11.56 -9.25
CA TYR A 181 18.36 -10.11 -9.31
C TYR A 181 18.45 -9.51 -7.90
N ASP A 182 19.14 -8.39 -7.81
CA ASP A 182 19.25 -7.59 -6.60
C ASP A 182 17.87 -7.03 -6.21
N GLU A 183 17.41 -7.38 -5.02
CA GLU A 183 16.06 -7.08 -4.54
C GLU A 183 15.83 -5.57 -4.44
N GLU A 184 16.79 -4.82 -3.88
CA GLU A 184 16.68 -3.36 -3.74
C GLU A 184 16.48 -2.66 -5.09
N GLN A 185 17.17 -3.13 -6.14
CA GLN A 185 17.03 -2.55 -7.48
C GLN A 185 15.68 -2.88 -8.13
N VAL A 186 15.14 -4.06 -7.85
CA VAL A 186 13.82 -4.46 -8.36
C VAL A 186 12.75 -3.65 -7.64
N GLU A 187 12.79 -3.59 -6.30
CA GLU A 187 11.83 -2.83 -5.50
C GLU A 187 11.83 -1.33 -5.88
N ALA A 188 12.99 -0.71 -6.01
CA ALA A 188 13.09 0.68 -6.42
C ALA A 188 12.45 0.95 -7.81
N LEU A 189 12.56 -0.01 -8.75
CA LEU A 189 11.88 0.13 -10.03
C LEU A 189 10.36 -0.02 -9.90
N LEU A 190 9.89 -0.98 -9.10
CA LEU A 190 8.46 -1.21 -8.86
C LEU A 190 7.83 0.00 -8.17
N ASP A 191 8.52 0.61 -7.21
CA ASP A 191 8.09 1.86 -6.58
C ASP A 191 7.92 2.98 -7.62
N GLY A 192 8.89 3.16 -8.51
CA GLY A 192 8.79 4.12 -9.61
C GLY A 192 7.64 3.82 -10.58
N VAL A 193 7.35 2.54 -10.85
CA VAL A 193 6.19 2.15 -11.67
C VAL A 193 4.88 2.51 -10.97
N VAL A 194 4.75 2.28 -9.67
CA VAL A 194 3.57 2.68 -8.88
C VAL A 194 3.38 4.19 -8.93
N GLU A 195 4.45 4.96 -8.72
CA GLU A 195 4.41 6.43 -8.77
C GLU A 195 3.94 6.93 -10.14
N LEU A 196 4.44 6.34 -11.24
CA LEU A 196 3.99 6.67 -12.59
C LEU A 196 2.50 6.36 -12.82
N ILE A 197 2.02 5.21 -12.34
CA ILE A 197 0.60 4.85 -12.44
C ILE A 197 -0.27 5.86 -11.68
N LEU A 198 0.14 6.27 -10.48
CA LEU A 198 -0.57 7.26 -9.67
C LEU A 198 -0.52 8.66 -10.30
N SER A 199 0.58 9.01 -10.97
CA SER A 199 0.75 10.32 -11.63
C SER A 199 -0.12 10.49 -12.88
N THR A 200 -0.60 9.39 -13.47
CA THR A 200 -1.40 9.40 -14.71
C THR A 200 -2.90 9.25 -14.48
N ARG A 201 -3.32 9.09 -13.24
CA ARG A 201 -4.73 9.07 -12.82
C ARG A 201 -5.17 10.48 -12.41
#